data_d1d2a39a4d9e0b1fcfbcbc93e4ac65b1
#
_entry.id   d1d2a39a4d9e0b1fcfbcbc93e4ac65b1
#
_cell.length_a   1.000
_cell.length_b   1.000
_cell.length_c   1.000
_cell.angle_alpha   90.00
_cell.angle_beta   90.00
_cell.angle_gamma   90.00
#
_symmetry.space_group_name_H-M   'P 1'
#
loop_
_entity.id
_entity.type
_entity.pdbx_description
1 polymer ?
#
loop_
_entity_poly.entity_id
_entity_poly.type
_entity_poly.pdbx_seq_one_letter_code
_entity_poly.pdbx_strand_id
1 'polypeptide(L)'
;MAAITQATVEKPIHYPEKLIDTVLTRLPLAEGCHVVDAVYVLYRCLQQTDHHRADIEEYCCELLAMIREHHKPDGGFSYYMGYSQPHYHRVHITYHHPVSDLHGTLLLTWAAAMIRHILGYHDWRIIKP
;
A
#
# COMPACT_ATOMS: atom_id res chain seq x y z
N MET A 1 15.01 -11.47 15.59
CA MET A 1 14.61 -11.81 14.25
C MET A 1 13.15 -11.48 14.03
N ALA A 2 12.91 -10.21 13.73
CA ALA A 2 11.58 -9.66 13.58
C ALA A 2 10.74 -10.36 12.51
N ALA A 3 11.34 -10.75 11.39
CA ALA A 3 10.65 -11.42 10.30
C ALA A 3 10.06 -12.78 10.71
N ILE A 4 10.79 -13.54 11.53
CA ILE A 4 10.33 -14.84 12.01
C ILE A 4 9.16 -14.68 12.97
N THR A 5 9.21 -13.68 13.85
CA THR A 5 8.14 -13.40 14.81
C THR A 5 6.85 -13.03 14.09
N GLN A 6 6.93 -12.21 13.04
CA GLN A 6 5.75 -11.85 12.25
C GLN A 6 5.16 -13.05 11.53
N ALA A 7 6.00 -13.90 10.93
CA ALA A 7 5.53 -15.09 10.22
C ALA A 7 4.77 -16.06 11.13
N THR A 8 5.10 -16.09 12.42
CA THR A 8 4.42 -16.97 13.39
C THR A 8 3.08 -16.41 13.88
N VAL A 9 2.87 -15.09 13.79
CA VAL A 9 1.65 -14.43 14.28
C VAL A 9 0.56 -14.35 13.20
N GLU A 10 0.95 -14.18 11.94
CA GLU A 10 -0.02 -14.02 10.85
C GLU A 10 -0.43 -15.37 10.26
N LYS A 11 -1.74 -15.55 10.13
CA LYS A 11 -2.28 -16.76 9.51
C LYS A 11 -1.91 -16.85 8.04
N PRO A 12 -1.60 -18.08 7.54
CA PRO A 12 -1.38 -18.27 6.10
C PRO A 12 -2.62 -17.90 5.28
N ILE A 13 -2.37 -17.40 4.08
CA ILE A 13 -3.43 -17.09 3.12
C ILE A 13 -3.76 -18.37 2.36
N HIS A 14 -5.07 -18.67 2.23
CA HIS A 14 -5.54 -19.72 1.36
C HIS A 14 -5.53 -19.23 -0.10
N TYR A 15 -5.03 -20.07 -1.01
CA TYR A 15 -5.01 -19.78 -2.44
C TYR A 15 -4.33 -18.46 -2.79
N PRO A 16 -3.09 -18.22 -2.34
CA PRO A 16 -2.41 -16.95 -2.61
C PRO A 16 -2.27 -16.65 -4.10
N GLU A 17 -2.08 -17.67 -4.93
CA GLU A 17 -1.96 -17.51 -6.38
C GLU A 17 -3.24 -16.93 -6.99
N LYS A 18 -4.41 -17.38 -6.54
CA LYS A 18 -5.69 -16.85 -7.03
C LYS A 18 -5.90 -15.40 -6.62
N LEU A 19 -5.48 -15.04 -5.41
CA LEU A 19 -5.55 -13.67 -4.95
C LEU A 19 -4.65 -12.76 -5.79
N ILE A 20 -3.43 -13.21 -6.08
CA ILE A 20 -2.50 -12.49 -6.95
C ILE A 20 -3.15 -12.26 -8.31
N ASP A 21 -3.67 -13.32 -8.93
CA ASP A 21 -4.32 -13.22 -10.23
C ASP A 21 -5.46 -12.21 -10.23
N THR A 22 -6.25 -12.21 -9.16
CA THR A 22 -7.37 -11.28 -9.02
C THR A 22 -6.89 -9.83 -8.91
N VAL A 23 -5.89 -9.57 -8.08
CA VAL A 23 -5.36 -8.21 -7.88
C VAL A 23 -4.75 -7.67 -9.18
N LEU A 24 -4.03 -8.51 -9.92
CA LEU A 24 -3.36 -8.09 -11.15
C LEU A 24 -4.29 -7.80 -12.31
N THR A 25 -5.59 -8.12 -12.20
CA THR A 25 -6.54 -7.87 -13.30
C THR A 25 -6.75 -6.39 -13.62
N ARG A 26 -6.57 -5.51 -12.64
CA ARG A 26 -6.73 -4.07 -12.82
C ARG A 26 -6.03 -3.30 -11.70
N LEU A 27 -5.73 -2.03 -11.97
CA LEU A 27 -5.24 -1.12 -10.93
C LEU A 27 -6.39 -0.75 -9.97
N PRO A 28 -6.07 -0.50 -8.70
CA PRO A 28 -7.08 -0.06 -7.73
C PRO A 28 -7.54 1.37 -8.03
N LEU A 29 -8.65 1.77 -7.43
CA LEU A 29 -9.04 3.17 -7.42
C LEU A 29 -7.95 4.01 -6.75
N ALA A 30 -7.77 5.25 -7.22
CA ALA A 30 -6.73 6.16 -6.72
C ALA A 30 -7.13 6.80 -5.38
N GLU A 31 -7.35 5.96 -4.40
CA GLU A 31 -7.71 6.33 -3.03
C GLU A 31 -6.86 5.52 -2.05
N GLY A 32 -6.47 6.12 -0.94
CA GLY A 32 -5.53 5.53 0.01
C GLY A 32 -5.84 4.09 0.42
N CYS A 33 -7.09 3.81 0.81
CA CYS A 33 -7.48 2.45 1.23
C CYS A 33 -7.37 1.44 0.09
N HIS A 34 -7.83 1.79 -1.10
CA HIS A 34 -7.80 0.87 -2.24
C HIS A 34 -6.37 0.54 -2.66
N VAL A 35 -5.50 1.54 -2.66
CA VAL A 35 -4.09 1.36 -3.00
C VAL A 35 -3.39 0.48 -1.96
N VAL A 36 -3.55 0.78 -0.68
CA VAL A 36 -2.89 0.00 0.38
C VAL A 36 -3.40 -1.43 0.45
N ASP A 37 -4.69 -1.65 0.21
CA ASP A 37 -5.27 -3.00 0.21
C ASP A 37 -4.65 -3.87 -0.88
N ALA A 38 -4.55 -3.34 -2.09
CA ALA A 38 -3.92 -4.07 -3.21
C ALA A 38 -2.47 -4.44 -2.88
N VAL A 39 -1.70 -3.48 -2.39
CA VAL A 39 -0.30 -3.70 -2.03
C VAL A 39 -0.18 -4.72 -0.90
N TYR A 40 -1.01 -4.60 0.13
CA TYR A 40 -0.96 -5.49 1.29
C TYR A 40 -1.23 -6.95 0.90
N VAL A 41 -2.21 -7.18 0.04
CA VAL A 41 -2.52 -8.54 -0.45
C VAL A 41 -1.32 -9.11 -1.19
N LEU A 42 -0.72 -8.35 -2.10
CA LEU A 42 0.45 -8.81 -2.85
C LEU A 42 1.66 -9.05 -1.93
N TYR A 43 1.90 -8.15 -0.99
CA TYR A 43 2.98 -8.27 0.00
C TYR A 43 2.85 -9.57 0.81
N ARG A 44 1.63 -9.85 1.31
CA ARG A 44 1.35 -11.05 2.07
C ARG A 44 1.44 -12.33 1.23
N CYS A 45 0.91 -12.31 0.03
CA CYS A 45 0.96 -13.47 -0.87
C CYS A 45 2.38 -13.82 -1.25
N LEU A 46 3.25 -12.84 -1.50
CA LEU A 46 4.64 -13.08 -1.85
C LEU A 46 5.48 -13.67 -0.72
N GLN A 47 4.98 -13.67 0.50
CA GLN A 47 5.62 -14.40 1.61
C GLN A 47 5.43 -15.91 1.49
N GLN A 48 4.48 -16.36 0.68
CA GLN A 48 4.13 -17.78 0.53
C GLN A 48 4.44 -18.36 -0.85
N THR A 49 4.53 -17.52 -1.89
CA THR A 49 4.68 -17.95 -3.27
C THR A 49 5.42 -16.91 -4.10
N ASP A 50 6.06 -17.35 -5.18
CA ASP A 50 6.67 -16.46 -6.17
C ASP A 50 5.81 -16.33 -7.44
N HIS A 51 4.56 -16.74 -7.38
CA HIS A 51 3.63 -16.72 -8.51
C HIS A 51 3.52 -15.31 -9.09
N HIS A 52 3.81 -15.18 -10.38
CA HIS A 52 3.78 -13.90 -11.10
C HIS A 52 4.60 -12.77 -10.48
N ARG A 53 5.73 -13.11 -9.84
CA ARG A 53 6.56 -12.09 -9.16
C ARG A 53 6.96 -10.94 -10.09
N ALA A 54 7.37 -11.23 -11.32
CA ALA A 54 7.77 -10.20 -12.27
C ALA A 54 6.59 -9.26 -12.61
N ASP A 55 5.40 -9.84 -12.80
CA ASP A 55 4.19 -9.06 -13.06
C ASP A 55 3.79 -8.21 -11.85
N ILE A 56 3.98 -8.75 -10.64
CA ILE A 56 3.73 -8.01 -9.41
C ILE A 56 4.70 -6.83 -9.29
N GLU A 57 5.97 -7.01 -9.62
CA GLU A 57 6.94 -5.93 -9.57
C GLU A 57 6.58 -4.80 -10.55
N GLU A 58 6.15 -5.15 -11.75
CA GLU A 58 5.68 -4.17 -12.74
C GLU A 58 4.44 -3.44 -12.25
N TYR A 59 3.46 -4.17 -11.74
CA TYR A 59 2.25 -3.61 -11.13
C TYR A 59 2.59 -2.65 -9.98
N CYS A 60 3.54 -3.02 -9.13
CA CYS A 60 3.99 -2.18 -8.03
C CYS A 60 4.66 -0.88 -8.52
N CYS A 61 5.38 -0.92 -9.64
CA CYS A 61 5.93 0.29 -10.23
C CYS A 61 4.83 1.24 -10.70
N GLU A 62 3.75 0.71 -11.26
CA GLU A 62 2.59 1.53 -11.62
C GLU A 62 1.91 2.12 -10.37
N LEU A 63 1.80 1.34 -9.30
CA LEU A 63 1.26 1.84 -8.03
C LEU A 63 2.14 2.93 -7.42
N LEU A 64 3.46 2.83 -7.52
CA LEU A 64 4.36 3.88 -7.04
C LEU A 64 4.14 5.18 -7.81
N ALA A 65 3.93 5.11 -9.11
CA ALA A 65 3.60 6.28 -9.92
C ALA A 65 2.29 6.91 -9.45
N MET A 66 1.28 6.09 -9.16
CA MET A 66 0.01 6.55 -8.62
C MET A 66 0.18 7.20 -7.23
N ILE A 67 0.94 6.57 -6.34
CA ILE A 67 1.22 7.11 -5.00
C ILE A 67 1.92 8.46 -5.08
N ARG A 68 2.83 8.63 -6.03
CA ARG A 68 3.53 9.90 -6.26
C ARG A 68 2.55 11.03 -6.53
N GLU A 69 1.47 10.78 -7.27
CA GLU A 69 0.44 11.79 -7.55
C GLU A 69 -0.31 12.25 -6.30
N HIS A 70 -0.30 11.46 -5.24
CA HIS A 70 -0.91 11.81 -3.95
C HIS A 70 0.03 12.65 -3.08
N HIS A 71 1.32 12.72 -3.41
CA HIS A 71 2.30 13.47 -2.61
C HIS A 71 2.07 14.97 -2.75
N LYS A 72 2.16 15.68 -1.62
CA LYS A 72 1.90 17.12 -1.55
C LYS A 72 3.16 17.89 -1.12
N PRO A 73 3.25 19.18 -1.47
CA PRO A 73 4.42 19.99 -1.11
C PRO A 73 4.71 20.08 0.38
N ASP A 74 3.73 19.84 1.23
CA ASP A 74 3.90 19.81 2.69
C ASP A 74 4.63 18.54 3.20
N GLY A 75 4.98 17.62 2.29
CA GLY A 75 5.74 16.41 2.62
C GLY A 75 4.88 15.19 2.89
N GLY A 76 3.57 15.34 2.99
CA GLY A 76 2.64 14.23 3.21
C GLY A 76 1.93 13.79 1.94
N PHE A 77 0.93 12.93 2.12
CA PHE A 77 0.10 12.41 1.03
C PHE A 77 -1.37 12.76 1.28
N SER A 78 -2.09 13.06 0.20
CA SER A 78 -3.55 13.20 0.27
C SER A 78 -4.21 11.84 0.04
N TYR A 79 -5.31 11.57 0.73
CA TYR A 79 -6.06 10.32 0.57
C TYR A 79 -6.60 10.16 -0.85
N TYR A 80 -7.18 11.22 -1.40
CA TYR A 80 -7.59 11.27 -2.80
C TYR A 80 -6.45 11.82 -3.65
N MET A 81 -6.46 11.52 -4.94
CA MET A 81 -5.35 11.89 -5.81
C MET A 81 -5.07 13.40 -5.84
N GLY A 82 -6.09 14.22 -5.86
CA GLY A 82 -5.93 15.68 -5.98
C GLY A 82 -6.15 16.47 -4.70
N TYR A 83 -6.66 15.83 -3.64
CA TYR A 83 -7.09 16.57 -2.46
C TYR A 83 -7.20 15.69 -1.22
N SER A 84 -7.21 16.36 -0.07
CA SER A 84 -7.28 15.72 1.25
C SER A 84 -8.63 15.09 1.53
N GLN A 85 -8.63 14.08 2.41
CA GLN A 85 -9.84 13.58 3.03
C GLN A 85 -10.14 14.44 4.26
N PRO A 86 -11.24 15.22 4.25
CA PRO A 86 -11.49 16.18 5.35
C PRO A 86 -12.01 15.53 6.62
N HIS A 87 -12.61 14.35 6.51
CA HIS A 87 -13.21 13.66 7.66
C HIS A 87 -12.72 12.24 7.77
N TYR A 88 -12.54 11.77 9.00
CA TYR A 88 -12.23 10.38 9.31
C TYR A 88 -13.15 9.93 10.44
N HIS A 89 -13.94 8.90 10.18
CA HIS A 89 -14.97 8.42 11.11
C HIS A 89 -15.87 9.55 11.64
N ARG A 90 -16.33 10.43 10.73
CA ARG A 90 -17.17 11.60 11.02
C ARG A 90 -16.49 12.70 11.82
N VAL A 91 -15.19 12.57 12.10
CA VAL A 91 -14.41 13.62 12.75
C VAL A 91 -13.73 14.47 11.69
N HIS A 92 -13.89 15.79 11.78
CA HIS A 92 -13.21 16.73 10.89
C HIS A 92 -11.74 16.80 11.26
N ILE A 93 -10.85 16.43 10.31
CA ILE A 93 -9.40 16.35 10.56
C ILE A 93 -8.61 17.39 9.76
N THR A 94 -9.14 17.88 8.65
CA THR A 94 -8.50 18.88 7.81
C THR A 94 -9.51 19.49 6.86
N TYR A 95 -9.08 20.49 6.10
CA TYR A 95 -9.92 21.09 5.06
C TYR A 95 -9.78 20.32 3.74
N HIS A 96 -10.84 20.35 2.93
CA HIS A 96 -10.87 19.73 1.61
C HIS A 96 -10.09 20.61 0.62
N HIS A 97 -8.77 20.46 0.58
CA HIS A 97 -7.86 21.24 -0.26
C HIS A 97 -6.78 20.33 -0.86
N PRO A 98 -5.99 20.82 -1.83
CA PRO A 98 -4.85 20.08 -2.37
C PRO A 98 -3.68 20.06 -1.37
N VAL A 99 -3.94 19.49 -0.19
CA VAL A 99 -2.99 19.33 0.91
C VAL A 99 -3.01 17.88 1.38
N SER A 100 -2.00 17.48 2.14
CA SER A 100 -1.96 16.16 2.74
C SER A 100 -3.03 16.01 3.83
N ASP A 101 -3.30 14.77 4.19
CA ASP A 101 -4.12 14.44 5.36
C ASP A 101 -3.49 13.26 6.11
N LEU A 102 -3.89 13.09 7.36
CA LEU A 102 -3.32 12.07 8.24
C LEU A 102 -3.57 10.66 7.71
N HIS A 103 -4.77 10.37 7.25
CA HIS A 103 -5.15 9.05 6.77
C HIS A 103 -4.40 8.69 5.50
N GLY A 104 -4.38 9.59 4.51
CA GLY A 104 -3.65 9.38 3.27
C GLY A 104 -2.15 9.22 3.50
N THR A 105 -1.56 10.05 4.36
CA THR A 105 -0.14 9.95 4.68
C THR A 105 0.20 8.61 5.33
N LEU A 106 -0.59 8.17 6.29
CA LEU A 106 -0.35 6.89 6.98
C LEU A 106 -0.44 5.72 6.01
N LEU A 107 -1.53 5.63 5.25
CA LEU A 107 -1.78 4.49 4.36
C LEU A 107 -0.79 4.44 3.20
N LEU A 108 -0.53 5.58 2.55
CA LEU A 108 0.32 5.59 1.36
C LEU A 108 1.80 5.47 1.71
N THR A 109 2.23 5.96 2.87
CA THR A 109 3.58 5.71 3.35
C THR A 109 3.79 4.22 3.61
N TRP A 110 2.83 3.57 4.23
CA TRP A 110 2.88 2.13 4.46
C TRP A 110 2.87 1.34 3.15
N ALA A 111 2.01 1.71 2.21
CA ALA A 111 1.98 1.09 0.88
C ALA A 111 3.33 1.23 0.17
N ALA A 112 3.91 2.42 0.16
CA ALA A 112 5.22 2.66 -0.44
C ALA A 112 6.33 1.82 0.21
N ALA A 113 6.31 1.67 1.53
CA ALA A 113 7.26 0.84 2.24
C ALA A 113 7.14 -0.64 1.85
N MET A 114 5.92 -1.16 1.75
CA MET A 114 5.68 -2.53 1.31
C MET A 114 6.11 -2.76 -0.14
N ILE A 115 5.81 -1.82 -1.03
CA ILE A 115 6.25 -1.89 -2.43
C ILE A 115 7.78 -1.90 -2.50
N ARG A 116 8.43 -1.03 -1.74
CA ARG A 116 9.89 -1.00 -1.68
C ARG A 116 10.46 -2.37 -1.26
N HIS A 117 9.84 -3.02 -0.30
CA HIS A 117 10.23 -4.36 0.13
C HIS A 117 10.00 -5.39 -0.99
N ILE A 118 8.86 -5.35 -1.67
CA ILE A 118 8.55 -6.24 -2.80
C ILE A 118 9.60 -6.11 -3.90
N LEU A 119 10.06 -4.88 -4.18
CA LEU A 119 11.05 -4.61 -5.21
C LEU A 119 12.48 -4.98 -4.79
N GLY A 120 12.69 -5.53 -3.61
CA GLY A 120 13.98 -6.05 -3.16
C GLY A 120 14.78 -5.12 -2.26
N TYR A 121 14.23 -4.00 -1.84
CA TYR A 121 14.90 -3.09 -0.91
C TYR A 121 14.50 -3.46 0.52
N HIS A 122 15.38 -4.16 1.23
CA HIS A 122 15.12 -4.67 2.57
C HIS A 122 15.85 -3.89 3.66
N ASP A 123 16.14 -2.63 3.40
CA ASP A 123 16.83 -1.74 4.33
C ASP A 123 15.91 -1.19 5.44
N TRP A 124 14.62 -1.39 5.32
CA TRP A 124 13.63 -0.97 6.30
C TRP A 124 12.87 -2.15 6.88
N ARG A 125 12.53 -2.03 8.14
CA ARG A 125 11.62 -2.97 8.79
C ARG A 125 10.20 -2.44 8.67
N ILE A 126 9.31 -3.25 8.13
CA ILE A 126 7.91 -2.88 7.99
C ILE A 126 7.15 -3.30 9.23
N ILE A 127 6.49 -2.34 9.86
CA ILE A 127 5.62 -2.57 11.01
C ILE A 127 4.22 -2.16 10.59
N LYS A 128 3.26 -3.06 10.77
CA LYS A 128 1.86 -2.75 10.47
C LYS A 128 1.37 -1.66 11.41
N PRO A 129 0.77 -0.59 10.87
CA PRO A 129 0.23 0.50 11.70
C PRO A 129 -0.93 0.04 12.57
#